data_f7f9fc1426f14a00b3e999de8ee4e9a9
#
_entry.id   f7f9fc1426f14a00b3e999de8ee4e9a9
#
_cell.length_a   1.000
_cell.length_b   1.000
_cell.length_c   1.000
_cell.angle_alpha   90.00
_cell.angle_beta   90.00
_cell.angle_gamma   90.00
#
_symmetry.space_group_name_H-M   'P 1'
#
loop_
_entity.id
_entity.type
_entity.pdbx_description
1 polymer ?
#
loop_
_entity_poly.entity_id
_entity_poly.type
_entity_poly.pdbx_seq_one_letter_code
_entity_poly.pdbx_strand_id
1 'polypeptide(L)'
;MQEEEIRLLIADLESDRIERTISFREDKLGPAVCALSNDFPNSKKSGYILLGVKDDGKVAGINIGDEELKKIGGVKTNGNVLPQPSIIVSEVFHIDGGDVVAVEVKPSLYPPVRYEGRCWIRVGPRRAIANISEENILIERRASYAKTFDLVPTLGATLDDISEEYFTLSYLPLAIDEDTLRLNGRTTKQKMAALRFFDIKNDCPTNAGII
;
A
#
# COMPACT_ATOMS: atom_id res chain seq x y z
N MET A 1 -11.31 -14.55 -4.39
CA MET A 1 -12.49 -13.85 -3.84
C MET A 1 -13.69 -14.74 -4.09
N GLN A 2 -14.57 -14.90 -3.10
CA GLN A 2 -15.78 -15.72 -3.20
C GLN A 2 -17.00 -14.81 -3.43
N GLU A 3 -18.12 -15.37 -3.92
CA GLU A 3 -19.33 -14.59 -4.19
C GLU A 3 -19.88 -13.88 -2.94
N GLU A 4 -19.83 -14.53 -1.79
CA GLU A 4 -20.27 -13.95 -0.51
C GLU A 4 -19.47 -12.68 -0.16
N GLU A 5 -18.17 -12.68 -0.43
CA GLU A 5 -17.31 -11.50 -0.19
C GLU A 5 -17.74 -10.34 -1.09
N ILE A 6 -18.08 -10.63 -2.36
CA ILE A 6 -18.57 -9.60 -3.30
C ILE A 6 -19.92 -9.05 -2.85
N ARG A 7 -20.83 -9.88 -2.40
CA ARG A 7 -22.14 -9.44 -1.87
C ARG A 7 -21.97 -8.53 -0.64
N LEU A 8 -21.02 -8.82 0.24
CA LEU A 8 -20.70 -7.94 1.37
C LEU A 8 -20.15 -6.59 0.89
N LEU A 9 -19.26 -6.58 -0.11
CA LEU A 9 -18.74 -5.33 -0.70
C LEU A 9 -19.85 -4.52 -1.41
N ILE A 10 -20.80 -5.18 -2.07
CA ILE A 10 -21.95 -4.52 -2.70
C ILE A 10 -22.81 -3.81 -1.64
N ALA A 11 -23.02 -4.46 -0.49
CA ALA A 11 -23.88 -3.95 0.58
C ALA A 11 -23.25 -2.79 1.38
N ASP A 12 -21.92 -2.65 1.39
CA ASP A 12 -21.21 -1.60 2.15
C ASP A 12 -21.22 -0.27 1.37
N LEU A 13 -22.32 0.49 1.48
CA LEU A 13 -22.54 1.71 0.69
C LEU A 13 -21.72 2.93 1.17
N GLU A 14 -21.29 2.94 2.44
CA GLU A 14 -20.60 4.08 3.05
C GLU A 14 -19.08 3.96 3.06
N SER A 15 -18.54 2.87 2.53
CA SER A 15 -17.10 2.61 2.55
C SER A 15 -16.31 3.62 1.72
N ASP A 16 -15.28 4.17 2.32
CA ASP A 16 -14.27 5.00 1.63
C ASP A 16 -13.32 4.19 0.76
N ARG A 17 -13.38 2.85 0.82
CA ARG A 17 -12.54 1.93 0.06
C ARG A 17 -13.24 1.20 -1.08
N ILE A 18 -14.53 1.48 -1.28
CA ILE A 18 -15.31 0.86 -2.36
C ILE A 18 -15.77 1.93 -3.36
N GLU A 19 -15.47 1.68 -4.61
CA GLU A 19 -15.99 2.46 -5.75
C GLU A 19 -16.91 1.56 -6.55
N ARG A 20 -18.07 2.08 -6.99
CA ARG A 20 -19.02 1.37 -7.83
C ARG A 20 -19.11 2.05 -9.19
N THR A 21 -19.20 1.27 -10.24
CA THR A 21 -19.36 1.83 -11.58
C THR A 21 -19.91 0.80 -12.57
N ILE A 22 -20.66 1.28 -13.53
CA ILE A 22 -21.09 0.52 -14.70
C ILE A 22 -20.25 0.87 -15.94
N SER A 23 -19.28 1.77 -15.77
CA SER A 23 -18.44 2.26 -16.86
C SER A 23 -17.09 1.57 -16.86
N PHE A 24 -16.72 1.03 -18.02
CA PHE A 24 -15.39 0.43 -18.28
C PHE A 24 -14.43 1.44 -18.93
N ARG A 25 -14.80 2.70 -18.99
CA ARG A 25 -13.96 3.76 -19.58
C ARG A 25 -12.78 4.06 -18.66
N GLU A 26 -11.63 4.27 -19.27
CA GLU A 26 -10.39 4.57 -18.56
C GLU A 26 -10.48 5.86 -17.73
N ASP A 27 -11.13 6.91 -18.25
CA ASP A 27 -11.34 8.18 -17.56
C ASP A 27 -12.18 8.06 -16.27
N LYS A 28 -12.83 6.91 -16.06
CA LYS A 28 -13.53 6.55 -14.83
C LYS A 28 -12.69 5.64 -13.95
N LEU A 29 -12.06 4.63 -14.53
CA LEU A 29 -11.28 3.63 -13.80
C LEU A 29 -9.92 4.17 -13.33
N GLY A 30 -9.21 4.93 -14.17
CA GLY A 30 -7.89 5.48 -13.85
C GLY A 30 -7.88 6.33 -12.57
N PRO A 31 -8.76 7.35 -12.44
CA PRO A 31 -8.90 8.11 -11.20
C PRO A 31 -9.28 7.26 -9.98
N ALA A 32 -10.13 6.23 -10.15
CA ALA A 32 -10.53 5.35 -9.07
C ALA A 32 -9.36 4.48 -8.57
N VAL A 33 -8.64 3.83 -9.50
CA VAL A 33 -7.44 3.05 -9.20
C VAL A 33 -6.39 3.94 -8.55
N CYS A 34 -6.15 5.13 -9.07
CA CYS A 34 -5.21 6.09 -8.52
C CYS A 34 -5.55 6.46 -7.07
N ALA A 35 -6.81 6.82 -6.79
CA ALA A 35 -7.26 7.25 -5.47
C ALA A 35 -7.19 6.12 -4.43
N LEU A 36 -7.55 4.89 -4.80
CA LEU A 36 -7.44 3.72 -3.93
C LEU A 36 -5.98 3.32 -3.69
N SER A 37 -5.11 3.41 -4.72
CA SER A 37 -3.68 3.14 -4.59
C SER A 37 -2.99 4.12 -3.64
N ASN A 38 -3.42 5.38 -3.60
CA ASN A 38 -2.85 6.39 -2.71
C ASN A 38 -3.21 6.16 -1.24
N ASP A 39 -4.31 5.44 -0.95
CA ASP A 39 -4.75 5.14 0.43
C ASP A 39 -4.52 6.35 1.36
N PHE A 40 -5.08 7.50 0.99
CA PHE A 40 -4.83 8.76 1.69
C PHE A 40 -5.09 8.66 3.21
N PRO A 41 -6.16 7.96 3.69
CA PRO A 41 -6.37 7.71 5.10
C PRO A 41 -5.30 6.84 5.78
N ASN A 42 -4.40 6.19 5.00
CA ASN A 42 -3.36 5.29 5.50
C ASN A 42 -3.91 4.05 6.22
N SER A 43 -4.98 3.50 5.69
CA SER A 43 -5.65 2.30 6.23
C SER A 43 -4.80 1.04 6.07
N LYS A 44 -3.89 1.03 5.07
CA LYS A 44 -3.06 -0.12 4.63
C LYS A 44 -3.89 -1.32 4.18
N LYS A 45 -5.15 -1.10 3.87
CA LYS A 45 -6.09 -2.12 3.40
C LYS A 45 -6.39 -1.90 1.93
N SER A 46 -6.61 -2.97 1.19
CA SER A 46 -7.03 -2.91 -0.22
C SER A 46 -8.35 -2.14 -0.37
N GLY A 47 -8.44 -1.40 -1.46
CA GLY A 47 -9.72 -0.86 -1.93
C GLY A 47 -10.28 -1.70 -3.06
N TYR A 48 -11.55 -1.51 -3.39
CA TYR A 48 -12.24 -2.30 -4.40
C TYR A 48 -13.00 -1.41 -5.38
N ILE A 49 -12.96 -1.78 -6.67
CA ILE A 49 -13.84 -1.21 -7.68
C ILE A 49 -14.80 -2.30 -8.12
N LEU A 50 -16.09 -2.10 -7.88
CA LEU A 50 -17.15 -3.02 -8.29
C LEU A 50 -17.72 -2.58 -9.62
N LEU A 51 -17.41 -3.34 -10.65
CA LEU A 51 -17.94 -3.15 -12.02
C LEU A 51 -19.24 -3.91 -12.18
N GLY A 52 -20.21 -3.30 -12.84
CA GLY A 52 -21.55 -3.87 -12.97
C GLY A 52 -22.51 -3.50 -11.82
N VAL A 53 -22.06 -2.66 -10.88
CA VAL A 53 -22.83 -2.20 -9.73
C VAL A 53 -23.04 -0.68 -9.82
N LYS A 54 -24.26 -0.23 -9.57
CA LYS A 54 -24.64 1.19 -9.52
C LYS A 54 -24.27 1.79 -8.15
N ASP A 55 -24.27 3.11 -8.07
CA ASP A 55 -23.93 3.84 -6.83
C ASP A 55 -24.88 3.50 -5.66
N ASP A 56 -26.12 3.11 -5.96
CA ASP A 56 -27.12 2.67 -4.95
C ASP A 56 -26.93 1.21 -4.49
N GLY A 57 -25.87 0.53 -4.94
CA GLY A 57 -25.58 -0.85 -4.61
C GLY A 57 -26.35 -1.89 -5.43
N LYS A 58 -27.18 -1.46 -6.40
CA LYS A 58 -27.91 -2.41 -7.26
C LYS A 58 -27.04 -2.91 -8.39
N VAL A 59 -27.11 -4.19 -8.68
CA VAL A 59 -26.52 -4.78 -9.88
C VAL A 59 -27.22 -4.23 -11.12
N ALA A 60 -26.43 -3.88 -12.13
CA ALA A 60 -26.94 -3.13 -13.29
C ALA A 60 -27.58 -4.00 -14.38
N GLY A 61 -27.52 -5.34 -14.25
CA GLY A 61 -28.05 -6.26 -15.27
C GLY A 61 -27.29 -6.22 -16.59
N ILE A 62 -25.98 -5.88 -16.56
CA ILE A 62 -25.13 -5.87 -17.75
C ILE A 62 -24.35 -7.18 -17.86
N ASN A 63 -23.90 -7.49 -19.08
CA ASN A 63 -22.97 -8.59 -19.32
C ASN A 63 -21.54 -8.03 -19.43
N ILE A 64 -20.57 -8.72 -18.84
CA ILE A 64 -19.16 -8.37 -18.85
C ILE A 64 -18.39 -9.45 -19.61
N GLY A 65 -17.92 -9.11 -20.80
CA GLY A 65 -17.15 -10.01 -21.65
C GLY A 65 -15.65 -9.75 -21.61
N ASP A 66 -14.91 -10.49 -22.44
CA ASP A 66 -13.45 -10.39 -22.54
C ASP A 66 -12.97 -8.98 -22.92
N GLU A 67 -13.72 -8.24 -23.73
CA GLU A 67 -13.38 -6.86 -24.10
C GLU A 67 -13.39 -5.92 -22.91
N GLU A 68 -14.37 -6.05 -22.03
CA GLU A 68 -14.47 -5.30 -20.78
C GLU A 68 -13.35 -5.67 -19.83
N LEU A 69 -13.03 -6.95 -19.68
CA LEU A 69 -11.92 -7.43 -18.84
C LEU A 69 -10.56 -6.93 -19.36
N LYS A 70 -10.35 -6.88 -20.68
CA LYS A 70 -9.15 -6.29 -21.28
C LYS A 70 -9.02 -4.79 -20.97
N LYS A 71 -10.11 -4.02 -21.01
CA LYS A 71 -10.11 -2.59 -20.64
C LYS A 71 -9.70 -2.39 -19.17
N ILE A 72 -10.20 -3.24 -18.27
CA ILE A 72 -9.82 -3.20 -16.84
C ILE A 72 -8.32 -3.47 -16.67
N GLY A 73 -7.82 -4.55 -17.28
CA GLY A 73 -6.40 -4.90 -17.25
C GLY A 73 -5.51 -3.81 -17.87
N GLY A 74 -6.01 -3.16 -18.91
CA GLY A 74 -5.35 -2.05 -19.60
C GLY A 74 -5.00 -0.89 -18.70
N VAL A 75 -5.81 -0.57 -17.69
CA VAL A 75 -5.54 0.51 -16.72
C VAL A 75 -4.20 0.34 -16.02
N LYS A 76 -3.76 -0.90 -15.81
CA LYS A 76 -2.45 -1.18 -15.21
C LYS A 76 -1.30 -0.92 -16.19
N THR A 77 -1.49 -1.17 -17.49
CA THR A 77 -0.39 -1.29 -18.46
C THR A 77 -0.29 -0.15 -19.45
N ASN A 78 -1.31 0.69 -19.59
CA ASN A 78 -1.36 1.78 -20.55
C ASN A 78 -0.41 2.97 -20.24
N GLY A 79 0.18 3.01 -19.04
CA GLY A 79 1.11 4.07 -18.65
C GLY A 79 0.48 5.36 -18.14
N ASN A 80 -0.84 5.46 -18.10
CA ASN A 80 -1.53 6.67 -17.62
C ASN A 80 -1.65 6.72 -16.11
N VAL A 81 -1.52 5.57 -15.40
CA VAL A 81 -1.45 5.49 -13.93
C VAL A 81 -0.01 5.17 -13.53
N LEU A 82 0.67 6.12 -12.91
CA LEU A 82 2.09 6.00 -12.52
C LEU A 82 2.33 6.47 -11.08
N PRO A 83 3.21 5.80 -10.29
CA PRO A 83 3.78 4.47 -10.56
C PRO A 83 2.69 3.42 -10.79
N GLN A 84 3.03 2.35 -11.50
CA GLN A 84 2.04 1.31 -11.87
C GLN A 84 1.33 0.75 -10.63
N PRO A 85 -0.01 0.70 -10.64
CA PRO A 85 -0.79 0.20 -9.52
C PRO A 85 -0.72 -1.32 -9.41
N SER A 86 -0.85 -1.83 -8.20
CA SER A 86 -1.05 -3.25 -7.95
C SER A 86 -2.55 -3.53 -7.91
N ILE A 87 -3.07 -4.14 -8.99
CA ILE A 87 -4.48 -4.53 -9.10
C ILE A 87 -4.62 -6.03 -9.33
N ILE A 88 -5.69 -6.60 -8.78
CA ILE A 88 -6.12 -7.98 -9.00
C ILE A 88 -7.57 -7.94 -9.46
N VAL A 89 -7.85 -8.54 -10.61
CA VAL A 89 -9.20 -8.61 -11.19
C VAL A 89 -9.78 -9.97 -10.82
N SER A 90 -11.00 -10.00 -10.29
CA SER A 90 -11.72 -11.26 -10.01
C SER A 90 -12.20 -11.91 -11.31
N GLU A 91 -12.67 -13.13 -11.18
CA GLU A 91 -13.57 -13.72 -12.18
C GLU A 91 -14.88 -12.93 -12.27
N VAL A 92 -15.67 -13.22 -13.30
CA VAL A 92 -17.01 -12.64 -13.49
C VAL A 92 -18.00 -13.43 -12.63
N PHE A 93 -18.72 -12.73 -11.76
CA PHE A 93 -19.78 -13.30 -10.93
C PHE A 93 -21.15 -12.89 -11.48
N HIS A 94 -22.04 -13.86 -11.67
CA HIS A 94 -23.41 -13.58 -12.07
C HIS A 94 -24.29 -13.42 -10.83
N ILE A 95 -24.63 -12.17 -10.48
CA ILE A 95 -25.34 -11.82 -9.25
C ILE A 95 -26.59 -11.02 -9.60
N ASP A 96 -27.73 -11.39 -9.06
CA ASP A 96 -29.01 -10.68 -9.16
C ASP A 96 -29.39 -10.28 -10.61
N GLY A 97 -29.10 -11.17 -11.57
CA GLY A 97 -29.45 -11.00 -12.98
C GLY A 97 -28.48 -10.13 -13.79
N GLY A 98 -27.26 -9.91 -13.31
CA GLY A 98 -26.21 -9.22 -14.04
C GLY A 98 -24.81 -9.70 -13.65
N ASP A 99 -23.83 -9.30 -14.44
CA ASP A 99 -22.43 -9.64 -14.19
C ASP A 99 -21.77 -8.58 -13.30
N VAL A 100 -20.98 -9.04 -12.35
CA VAL A 100 -20.17 -8.21 -11.45
C VAL A 100 -18.73 -8.68 -11.47
N VAL A 101 -17.80 -7.73 -11.57
CA VAL A 101 -16.37 -7.96 -11.43
C VAL A 101 -15.83 -7.03 -10.34
N ALA A 102 -15.05 -7.60 -9.44
CA ALA A 102 -14.33 -6.83 -8.43
C ALA A 102 -12.87 -6.63 -8.84
N VAL A 103 -12.41 -5.39 -8.80
CA VAL A 103 -10.99 -5.04 -8.95
C VAL A 103 -10.46 -4.66 -7.59
N GLU A 104 -9.64 -5.52 -7.02
CA GLU A 104 -8.88 -5.22 -5.80
C GLU A 104 -7.71 -4.31 -6.16
N VAL A 105 -7.59 -3.19 -5.47
CA VAL A 105 -6.49 -2.23 -5.62
C VAL A 105 -5.72 -2.18 -4.32
N LYS A 106 -4.46 -2.60 -4.36
CA LYS A 106 -3.58 -2.55 -3.18
C LYS A 106 -2.98 -1.16 -3.00
N PRO A 107 -2.84 -0.69 -1.74
CA PRO A 107 -2.12 0.53 -1.46
C PRO A 107 -0.71 0.50 -2.04
N SER A 108 -0.30 1.61 -2.67
CA SER A 108 1.04 1.75 -3.21
C SER A 108 2.06 1.96 -2.10
N LEU A 109 3.20 1.27 -2.19
CA LEU A 109 4.38 1.53 -1.36
C LEU A 109 5.12 2.80 -1.80
N TYR A 110 4.81 3.31 -2.98
CA TYR A 110 5.47 4.46 -3.61
C TYR A 110 4.49 5.58 -3.99
N PRO A 111 3.66 6.07 -3.03
CA PRO A 111 2.79 7.20 -3.31
C PRO A 111 3.62 8.48 -3.55
N PRO A 112 3.10 9.50 -4.21
CA PRO A 112 1.77 9.55 -4.80
C PRO A 112 1.71 8.82 -6.15
N VAL A 113 0.65 8.05 -6.33
CA VAL A 113 0.24 7.53 -7.63
C VAL A 113 -0.53 8.64 -8.35
N ARG A 114 -0.33 8.79 -9.67
CA ARG A 114 -1.01 9.80 -10.49
C ARG A 114 -1.67 9.17 -11.69
N TYR A 115 -2.84 9.65 -12.03
CA TYR A 115 -3.50 9.38 -13.31
C TYR A 115 -3.39 10.62 -14.18
N GLU A 116 -2.78 10.49 -15.36
CA GLU A 116 -2.50 11.62 -16.27
C GLU A 116 -1.88 12.82 -15.56
N GLY A 117 -0.89 12.56 -14.70
CA GLY A 117 -0.17 13.58 -13.92
C GLY A 117 -0.91 14.13 -12.70
N ARG A 118 -2.19 13.82 -12.51
CA ARG A 118 -3.01 14.29 -11.38
C ARG A 118 -3.05 13.26 -10.25
N CYS A 119 -2.79 13.72 -9.04
CA CYS A 119 -2.92 12.88 -7.85
C CYS A 119 -4.37 12.84 -7.39
N TRP A 120 -4.98 11.66 -7.44
CA TRP A 120 -6.34 11.45 -6.95
C TRP A 120 -6.31 10.79 -5.58
N ILE A 121 -7.21 11.22 -4.70
CA ILE A 121 -7.38 10.68 -3.33
C ILE A 121 -8.87 10.44 -3.07
N ARG A 122 -9.14 9.67 -2.00
CA ARG A 122 -10.50 9.53 -1.49
C ARG A 122 -10.70 10.45 -0.28
N VAL A 123 -11.84 11.13 -0.28
CA VAL A 123 -12.32 11.94 0.84
C VAL A 123 -13.70 11.40 1.22
N GLY A 124 -13.71 10.47 2.18
CA GLY A 124 -14.88 9.63 2.43
C GLY A 124 -15.26 8.84 1.18
N PRO A 125 -16.56 8.77 0.81
CA PRO A 125 -17.00 7.98 -0.35
C PRO A 125 -16.69 8.65 -1.71
N ARG A 126 -16.12 9.86 -1.73
CA ARG A 126 -15.88 10.62 -2.96
C ARG A 126 -14.41 10.65 -3.34
N ARG A 127 -14.15 10.78 -4.65
CA ARG A 127 -12.82 11.07 -5.20
C ARG A 127 -12.60 12.57 -5.30
N ALA A 128 -11.38 13.00 -5.02
CA ALA A 128 -10.93 14.38 -5.19
C ALA A 128 -9.52 14.41 -5.78
N ILE A 129 -9.15 15.54 -6.39
CA ILE A 129 -7.75 15.79 -6.77
C ILE A 129 -7.07 16.35 -5.51
N ALA A 130 -5.96 15.74 -5.14
CA ALA A 130 -5.15 16.17 -4.00
C ALA A 130 -4.62 17.59 -4.22
N ASN A 131 -4.66 18.41 -3.19
CA ASN A 131 -3.95 19.67 -3.15
C ASN A 131 -2.46 19.45 -2.80
N ILE A 132 -1.66 20.52 -2.87
CA ILE A 132 -0.21 20.46 -2.64
C ILE A 132 0.13 19.88 -1.25
N SER A 133 -0.61 20.25 -0.20
CA SER A 133 -0.37 19.75 1.16
C SER A 133 -0.68 18.28 1.28
N GLU A 134 -1.74 17.79 0.64
CA GLU A 134 -2.12 16.38 0.60
C GLU A 134 -1.12 15.55 -0.22
N GLU A 135 -0.62 16.09 -1.34
CA GLU A 135 0.46 15.42 -2.08
C GLU A 135 1.75 15.33 -1.26
N ASN A 136 2.11 16.37 -0.50
CA ASN A 136 3.29 16.36 0.37
C ASN A 136 3.18 15.27 1.46
N ILE A 137 2.01 15.07 2.06
CA ILE A 137 1.76 13.96 3.00
C ILE A 137 2.06 12.60 2.35
N LEU A 138 1.64 12.40 1.10
CA LEU A 138 1.92 11.16 0.38
C LEU A 138 3.42 11.00 0.05
N ILE A 139 4.10 12.09 -0.31
CA ILE A 139 5.55 12.12 -0.58
C ILE A 139 6.34 11.77 0.70
N GLU A 140 5.99 12.37 1.83
CA GLU A 140 6.62 12.08 3.13
C GLU A 140 6.41 10.61 3.53
N ARG A 141 5.22 10.07 3.26
CA ARG A 141 4.92 8.66 3.49
C ARG A 141 5.83 7.76 2.64
N ARG A 142 6.02 8.08 1.37
CA ARG A 142 6.96 7.37 0.50
C ARG A 142 8.39 7.42 1.06
N ALA A 143 8.84 8.60 1.50
CA ALA A 143 10.16 8.78 2.09
C ALA A 143 10.36 7.91 3.35
N SER A 144 9.30 7.74 4.15
CA SER A 144 9.34 6.86 5.34
C SER A 144 9.45 5.37 5.02
N TYR A 145 9.04 4.94 3.83
CA TYR A 145 9.22 3.56 3.35
C TYR A 145 10.55 3.34 2.61
N ALA A 146 11.18 4.41 2.15
CA ALA A 146 12.48 4.35 1.49
C ALA A 146 13.56 4.06 2.54
N LYS A 147 13.81 2.78 2.81
CA LYS A 147 14.97 2.37 3.58
C LYS A 147 16.20 2.44 2.68
N THR A 148 17.29 3.05 3.17
CA THR A 148 18.61 2.85 2.56
C THR A 148 19.00 1.38 2.64
N PHE A 149 19.93 0.93 1.81
CA PHE A 149 20.41 -0.46 1.83
C PHE A 149 20.79 -0.89 3.26
N ASP A 150 21.46 -0.02 4.01
CA ASP A 150 21.93 -0.29 5.37
C ASP A 150 20.78 -0.60 6.35
N LEU A 151 19.62 0.02 6.16
CA LEU A 151 18.45 -0.13 7.03
C LEU A 151 17.51 -1.26 6.63
N VAL A 152 17.81 -1.98 5.54
CA VAL A 152 17.01 -3.12 5.11
C VAL A 152 17.25 -4.29 6.07
N PRO A 153 16.18 -4.93 6.62
CA PRO A 153 16.32 -6.13 7.43
C PRO A 153 16.92 -7.29 6.63
N THR A 154 17.93 -7.94 7.16
CA THR A 154 18.52 -9.16 6.58
C THR A 154 17.70 -10.36 7.05
N LEU A 155 16.66 -10.70 6.29
CA LEU A 155 15.77 -11.81 6.64
C LEU A 155 16.53 -13.13 6.66
N GLY A 156 16.34 -13.90 7.73
CA GLY A 156 17.05 -15.17 7.97
C GLY A 156 18.32 -15.03 8.81
N ALA A 157 18.82 -13.82 9.03
CA ALA A 157 19.85 -13.56 10.02
C ALA A 157 19.25 -13.40 11.43
N THR A 158 20.07 -13.69 12.42
CA THR A 158 19.72 -13.64 13.86
C THR A 158 20.68 -12.73 14.62
N LEU A 159 20.44 -12.53 15.91
CA LEU A 159 21.36 -11.77 16.76
C LEU A 159 22.75 -12.42 16.82
N ASP A 160 22.82 -13.74 16.69
CA ASP A 160 24.08 -14.51 16.72
C ASP A 160 25.00 -14.23 15.51
N ASP A 161 24.46 -13.65 14.45
CA ASP A 161 25.22 -13.22 13.27
C ASP A 161 25.88 -11.84 13.47
N ILE A 162 25.61 -11.16 14.60
CA ILE A 162 26.30 -9.93 15.00
C ILE A 162 27.26 -10.24 16.16
N SER A 163 28.49 -9.76 16.06
CA SER A 163 29.42 -9.83 17.20
C SER A 163 29.02 -8.82 18.29
N GLU A 164 28.25 -9.27 19.30
CA GLU A 164 27.88 -8.43 20.45
C GLU A 164 29.12 -7.91 21.19
N GLU A 165 30.18 -8.68 21.25
CA GLU A 165 31.45 -8.29 21.88
C GLU A 165 32.08 -7.10 21.14
N TYR A 166 32.21 -7.19 19.81
CA TYR A 166 32.77 -6.10 19.00
C TYR A 166 31.90 -4.86 19.10
N PHE A 167 30.58 -5.03 19.01
CA PHE A 167 29.62 -3.92 19.14
C PHE A 167 29.77 -3.21 20.49
N THR A 168 29.85 -3.96 21.59
CA THR A 168 29.83 -3.40 22.94
C THR A 168 31.20 -2.81 23.33
N LEU A 169 32.30 -3.50 23.00
CA LEU A 169 33.64 -3.13 23.46
C LEU A 169 34.38 -2.19 22.51
N SER A 170 34.07 -2.27 21.21
CA SER A 170 34.79 -1.48 20.20
C SER A 170 33.92 -0.38 19.61
N TYR A 171 32.71 -0.69 19.15
CA TYR A 171 31.87 0.26 18.43
C TYR A 171 31.20 1.29 19.35
N LEU A 172 30.52 0.85 20.41
CA LEU A 172 29.76 1.73 21.30
C LEU A 172 30.61 2.83 21.93
N PRO A 173 31.84 2.58 22.46
CA PRO A 173 32.66 3.62 23.04
C PRO A 173 33.15 4.67 22.04
N LEU A 174 33.21 4.32 20.76
CA LEU A 174 33.56 5.26 19.67
C LEU A 174 32.36 6.06 19.17
N ALA A 175 31.17 5.49 19.24
CA ALA A 175 29.94 6.07 18.68
C ALA A 175 29.17 6.95 19.67
N ILE A 176 29.33 6.70 21.00
CA ILE A 176 28.52 7.34 22.05
C ILE A 176 29.47 7.68 23.21
N ASP A 177 29.28 8.87 23.80
CA ASP A 177 30.05 9.29 24.98
C ASP A 177 29.82 8.39 26.19
N GLU A 178 30.83 8.30 27.06
CA GLU A 178 30.85 7.40 28.20
C GLU A 178 29.74 7.69 29.22
N ASP A 179 29.42 8.96 29.47
CA ASP A 179 28.36 9.32 30.41
C ASP A 179 26.99 8.89 29.93
N THR A 180 26.72 9.07 28.63
CA THR A 180 25.48 8.58 27.99
C THR A 180 25.39 7.08 28.01
N LEU A 181 26.49 6.34 27.77
CA LEU A 181 26.51 4.88 27.83
C LEU A 181 26.23 4.37 29.26
N ARG A 182 26.80 5.02 30.26
CA ARG A 182 26.63 4.65 31.69
C ARG A 182 25.20 4.84 32.16
N LEU A 183 24.52 5.90 31.70
CA LEU A 183 23.13 6.22 32.06
C LEU A 183 22.09 5.43 31.25
N ASN A 184 22.53 4.76 30.16
CA ASN A 184 21.66 4.08 29.26
C ASN A 184 21.30 2.66 29.71
N GLY A 185 20.14 2.49 30.34
CA GLY A 185 19.62 1.21 30.79
C GLY A 185 19.10 0.24 29.72
N ARG A 186 19.33 0.52 28.42
CA ARG A 186 18.89 -0.33 27.30
C ARG A 186 19.71 -1.62 27.23
N THR A 187 19.06 -2.71 26.84
CA THR A 187 19.76 -3.97 26.48
C THR A 187 20.64 -3.78 25.24
N THR A 188 21.60 -4.67 25.01
CA THR A 188 22.48 -4.65 23.82
C THR A 188 21.65 -4.61 22.54
N LYS A 189 20.63 -5.46 22.42
CA LYS A 189 19.68 -5.50 21.30
C LYS A 189 18.96 -4.16 21.09
N GLN A 190 18.54 -3.52 22.18
CA GLN A 190 17.89 -2.20 22.09
C GLN A 190 18.88 -1.09 21.68
N LYS A 191 20.15 -1.18 22.11
CA LYS A 191 21.21 -0.27 21.66
C LYS A 191 21.50 -0.46 20.19
N MET A 192 21.63 -1.71 19.72
CA MET A 192 21.76 -2.03 18.29
C MET A 192 20.61 -1.49 17.47
N ALA A 193 19.38 -1.63 17.93
CA ALA A 193 18.20 -1.11 17.24
C ALA A 193 18.18 0.43 17.19
N ALA A 194 18.57 1.10 18.26
CA ALA A 194 18.68 2.57 18.30
C ALA A 194 19.71 3.09 17.31
N LEU A 195 20.80 2.35 17.08
CA LEU A 195 21.87 2.66 16.12
C LEU A 195 21.63 2.06 14.73
N ARG A 196 20.45 1.47 14.51
CA ARG A 196 20.01 0.94 13.21
C ARG A 196 20.73 -0.34 12.75
N PHE A 197 21.41 -1.05 13.62
CA PHE A 197 22.02 -2.36 13.34
C PHE A 197 21.02 -3.52 13.48
N PHE A 198 19.87 -3.29 14.12
CA PHE A 198 18.86 -4.31 14.37
C PHE A 198 17.45 -3.77 14.10
N ASP A 199 16.61 -4.55 13.41
CA ASP A 199 15.20 -4.24 13.17
C ASP A 199 14.32 -5.04 14.16
N ILE A 200 13.80 -4.36 15.18
CA ILE A 200 12.98 -4.99 16.23
C ILE A 200 11.68 -5.56 15.66
N LYS A 201 11.13 -4.93 14.61
CA LYS A 201 9.84 -5.35 14.03
C LYS A 201 9.95 -6.72 13.35
N ASN A 202 11.06 -6.96 12.66
CA ASN A 202 11.32 -8.22 11.95
C ASN A 202 12.19 -9.18 12.78
N ASP A 203 12.62 -8.75 13.97
CA ASP A 203 13.47 -9.51 14.88
C ASP A 203 14.76 -10.04 14.27
N CYS A 204 15.40 -9.23 13.42
CA CYS A 204 16.64 -9.61 12.73
C CYS A 204 17.58 -8.39 12.55
N PRO A 205 18.89 -8.65 12.30
CA PRO A 205 19.83 -7.60 11.90
C PRO A 205 19.38 -6.84 10.66
N THR A 206 19.83 -5.60 10.54
CA THR A 206 19.83 -4.88 9.27
C THR A 206 21.10 -5.21 8.48
N ASN A 207 21.15 -4.82 7.20
CA ASN A 207 22.38 -5.00 6.43
C ASN A 207 23.58 -4.30 7.09
N ALA A 208 23.38 -3.11 7.70
CA ALA A 208 24.45 -2.44 8.46
C ALA A 208 24.90 -3.23 9.71
N GLY A 209 24.05 -4.09 10.24
CA GLY A 209 24.42 -4.93 11.41
C GLY A 209 25.22 -6.18 11.03
N ILE A 210 25.19 -6.60 9.76
CA ILE A 210 25.91 -7.79 9.26
C ILE A 210 27.25 -7.44 8.64
N ILE A 211 27.38 -6.22 8.05
CA ILE A 211 28.63 -5.75 7.42
C ILE A 211 29.62 -5.27 8.47
#